data_ad085ed00470558bb17c8b09ea259d5e
#
_entry.id   ad085ed00470558bb17c8b09ea259d5e
#
_cell.length_a   1.000
_cell.length_b   1.000
_cell.length_c   1.000
_cell.angle_alpha   90.00
_cell.angle_beta   90.00
_cell.angle_gamma   90.00
#
_symmetry.space_group_name_H-M   'P 1'
#
loop_
_entity.id
_entity.type
_entity.pdbx_description
1 polymer ?
#
loop_
_entity_poly.entity_id
_entity_poly.type
_entity_poly.pdbx_seq_one_letter_code
_entity_poly.pdbx_strand_id
1 'polypeptide(L)'
;MPARNPWQKTNDGAARARRLPTGLSGSLPLNSVGAGTKVRYDVAMNTAIVVLHGPVETQASEPAADRRIAGTPVMRVSNYFSDSSQQFFAGRWAATRGKWRVRYTENELCVMTAGKVVIESESGQRSSFAAGDAFVVPAGFSGTWEVLEDCSKIYAVFEEKTS
;
A
#
# COMPACT_ATOMS: atom_id res chain seq x y z
N MET A 1 -4.49 -15.47 3.61
CA MET A 1 -4.02 -14.79 2.38
C MET A 1 -3.31 -13.53 2.82
N PRO A 2 -2.07 -13.26 2.41
CA PRO A 2 -1.43 -12.00 2.75
C PRO A 2 -2.23 -10.85 2.13
N ALA A 3 -2.49 -9.82 2.93
CA ALA A 3 -3.18 -8.62 2.49
C ALA A 3 -2.44 -8.00 1.30
N ARG A 4 -3.17 -7.67 0.23
CA ARG A 4 -2.58 -7.00 -0.93
C ARG A 4 -2.01 -5.67 -0.48
N ASN A 5 -0.74 -5.42 -0.81
CA ASN A 5 -0.10 -4.14 -0.57
C ASN A 5 -0.74 -3.09 -1.49
N PRO A 6 -1.43 -2.06 -0.96
CA PRO A 6 -2.04 -1.02 -1.78
C PRO A 6 -1.02 -0.27 -2.65
N TRP A 7 0.24 -0.24 -2.23
CA TRP A 7 1.34 0.43 -2.92
C TRP A 7 1.84 -0.27 -4.19
N GLN A 8 1.53 -1.57 -4.37
CA GLN A 8 1.91 -2.26 -5.61
C GLN A 8 1.17 -1.72 -6.83
N LYS A 9 -0.04 -1.17 -6.67
CA LYS A 9 -0.79 -0.61 -7.80
C LYS A 9 -0.29 0.75 -8.24
N THR A 10 0.08 1.63 -7.32
CA THR A 10 0.58 2.98 -7.62
C THR A 10 1.97 2.96 -8.25
N ASN A 11 2.75 1.92 -7.97
CA ASN A 11 4.06 1.73 -8.58
C ASN A 11 4.05 0.83 -9.82
N ASP A 12 3.03 -0.03 -9.99
CA ASP A 12 2.94 -1.01 -11.07
C ASP A 12 1.81 -0.69 -12.06
N GLY A 13 1.73 0.47 -12.63
CA GLY A 13 0.76 0.73 -13.69
C GLY A 13 0.82 -0.32 -14.79
N ALA A 14 0.06 -1.41 -14.64
CA ALA A 14 -0.07 -2.62 -15.45
C ALA A 14 0.68 -3.85 -14.92
N ALA A 15 0.41 -4.28 -13.67
CA ALA A 15 0.62 -5.69 -13.33
C ALA A 15 -0.63 -6.48 -13.77
N ARG A 16 -0.56 -7.11 -14.93
CA ARG A 16 -1.49 -8.18 -15.35
C ARG A 16 -1.63 -9.16 -14.20
N ALA A 17 -2.86 -9.34 -13.71
CA ALA A 17 -3.23 -10.42 -12.82
C ALA A 17 -2.71 -11.75 -13.40
N ARG A 18 -1.64 -12.30 -12.87
CA ARG A 18 -1.26 -13.68 -13.13
C ARG A 18 -2.28 -14.54 -12.39
N ARG A 19 -3.15 -15.21 -13.15
CA ARG A 19 -3.97 -16.30 -12.65
C ARG A 19 -3.03 -17.32 -12.00
N LEU A 20 -3.26 -17.60 -10.72
CA LEU A 20 -2.71 -18.79 -10.10
C LEU A 20 -3.31 -20.02 -10.80
N PRO A 21 -2.52 -21.07 -11.05
CA PRO A 21 -3.03 -22.27 -11.65
C PRO A 21 -4.03 -22.94 -10.71
N THR A 22 -5.24 -23.12 -11.21
CA THR A 22 -6.22 -24.03 -10.64
C THR A 22 -5.75 -25.45 -10.91
N GLY A 23 -5.41 -26.19 -9.88
CA GLY A 23 -5.14 -27.60 -10.04
C GLY A 23 -4.53 -28.22 -8.80
N LEU A 24 -5.38 -28.71 -7.91
CA LEU A 24 -5.21 -29.97 -7.20
C LEU A 24 -6.59 -30.42 -6.69
N SER A 25 -7.26 -31.18 -7.53
CA SER A 25 -8.35 -32.07 -7.15
C SER A 25 -7.76 -33.21 -6.31
N GLY A 26 -8.05 -33.21 -5.03
CA GLY A 26 -7.80 -34.32 -4.12
C GLY A 26 -9.10 -34.65 -3.41
N SER A 27 -9.81 -35.62 -3.93
CA SER A 27 -10.99 -36.23 -3.30
C SER A 27 -10.58 -36.99 -2.05
N LEU A 28 -11.15 -36.61 -0.89
CA LEU A 28 -11.19 -37.46 0.30
C LEU A 28 -12.61 -37.96 0.52
N PRO A 29 -12.79 -39.17 1.04
CA PRO A 29 -14.06 -39.88 1.02
C PRO A 29 -15.05 -39.32 2.05
N LEU A 30 -16.31 -39.33 1.63
CA LEU A 30 -17.48 -39.08 2.48
C LEU A 30 -17.60 -40.19 3.53
N ASN A 31 -17.65 -39.81 4.80
CA ASN A 31 -18.39 -40.54 5.80
C ASN A 31 -19.45 -39.63 6.40
N SER A 32 -20.67 -40.12 6.25
CA SER A 32 -21.91 -39.54 6.72
C SER A 32 -21.98 -39.53 8.25
N VAL A 33 -22.58 -38.51 8.83
CA VAL A 33 -23.68 -38.50 9.81
C VAL A 33 -23.69 -37.15 10.57
N GLY A 34 -24.87 -36.53 10.62
CA GLY A 34 -25.26 -35.68 11.74
C GLY A 34 -25.58 -34.23 11.44
N ALA A 35 -26.86 -33.93 11.49
CA ALA A 35 -27.56 -32.72 11.81
C ALA A 35 -26.75 -31.38 11.75
N GLY A 36 -27.19 -30.51 10.89
CA GLY A 36 -26.64 -29.19 10.62
C GLY A 36 -26.46 -28.31 11.83
N THR A 37 -25.24 -28.20 12.29
CA THR A 37 -24.78 -27.03 13.04
C THR A 37 -24.21 -26.10 12.00
N LYS A 38 -24.97 -25.04 11.64
CA LYS A 38 -24.40 -23.89 10.95
C LYS A 38 -23.30 -23.34 11.86
N VAL A 39 -22.06 -23.68 11.58
CA VAL A 39 -20.91 -22.99 12.16
C VAL A 39 -21.00 -21.56 11.64
N ARG A 40 -21.58 -20.67 12.44
CA ARG A 40 -21.40 -19.24 12.25
C ARG A 40 -19.92 -18.98 12.51
N TYR A 41 -19.17 -18.73 11.47
CA TYR A 41 -17.90 -18.05 11.63
C TYR A 41 -18.25 -16.63 12.09
N ASP A 42 -18.31 -16.42 13.41
CA ASP A 42 -18.18 -15.10 13.96
C ASP A 42 -16.77 -14.64 13.57
N VAL A 43 -16.71 -13.89 12.49
CA VAL A 43 -15.55 -13.04 12.22
C VAL A 43 -15.61 -11.99 13.31
N ALA A 44 -14.97 -12.27 14.44
CA ALA A 44 -14.82 -11.32 15.52
C ALA A 44 -14.20 -10.07 14.89
N MET A 45 -14.99 -9.02 14.74
CA MET A 45 -14.50 -7.72 14.31
C MET A 45 -13.43 -7.34 15.30
N ASN A 46 -12.18 -7.32 14.87
CA ASN A 46 -11.08 -6.87 15.73
C ASN A 46 -11.29 -5.38 16.00
N THR A 47 -11.89 -5.08 17.15
CA THR A 47 -12.15 -3.70 17.61
C THR A 47 -11.00 -3.15 18.44
N ALA A 48 -9.87 -3.87 18.53
CA ALA A 48 -8.70 -3.41 19.25
C ALA A 48 -8.04 -2.25 18.52
N ILE A 49 -7.52 -1.29 19.30
CA ILE A 49 -6.71 -0.20 18.77
C ILE A 49 -5.43 -0.80 18.15
N VAL A 50 -5.15 -0.42 16.91
CA VAL A 50 -3.93 -0.81 16.20
C VAL A 50 -2.91 0.31 16.30
N VAL A 51 -1.73 -0.01 16.84
CA VAL A 51 -0.60 0.93 16.90
C VAL A 51 0.28 0.74 15.67
N LEU A 52 0.74 1.85 15.06
CA LEU A 52 1.53 1.81 13.83
C LEU A 52 3.03 1.71 14.15
N HIS A 53 3.42 0.78 15.02
CA HIS A 53 4.82 0.47 15.36
C HIS A 53 4.95 -0.98 15.86
N GLY A 54 6.20 -1.47 15.95
CA GLY A 54 6.49 -2.84 16.35
C GLY A 54 6.74 -3.76 15.16
N PRO A 55 6.92 -5.07 15.40
CA PRO A 55 7.24 -6.04 14.36
C PRO A 55 6.05 -6.23 13.40
N VAL A 56 6.29 -6.02 12.12
CA VAL A 56 5.37 -6.34 11.02
C VAL A 56 6.21 -6.66 9.78
N GLU A 57 5.65 -7.45 8.88
CA GLU A 57 6.31 -7.72 7.60
C GLU A 57 6.52 -6.40 6.84
N THR A 58 7.76 -6.16 6.43
CA THR A 58 8.14 -5.00 5.63
C THR A 58 8.43 -5.46 4.21
N GLN A 59 7.72 -4.90 3.25
CA GLN A 59 7.93 -5.17 1.83
C GLN A 59 8.84 -4.10 1.23
N ALA A 60 9.89 -4.54 0.52
CA ALA A 60 10.77 -3.65 -0.22
C ALA A 60 10.46 -3.72 -1.72
N SER A 61 10.53 -2.58 -2.40
CA SER A 61 10.33 -2.47 -3.84
C SER A 61 11.14 -1.32 -4.42
N GLU A 62 11.31 -1.33 -5.74
CA GLU A 62 11.90 -0.23 -6.51
C GLU A 62 10.85 0.29 -7.50
N PRO A 63 10.93 1.56 -7.94
CA PRO A 63 10.12 2.03 -9.04
C PRO A 63 10.44 1.23 -10.31
N ALA A 64 9.41 0.92 -11.10
CA ALA A 64 9.61 0.32 -12.42
C ALA A 64 10.59 1.16 -13.27
N ALA A 65 11.39 0.50 -14.09
CA ALA A 65 12.49 1.15 -14.82
C ALA A 65 12.03 2.33 -15.70
N ASP A 66 10.85 2.22 -16.30
CA ASP A 66 10.21 3.25 -17.13
C ASP A 66 9.70 4.47 -16.34
N ARG A 67 9.53 4.32 -15.03
CA ARG A 67 9.12 5.40 -14.12
C ARG A 67 10.27 6.08 -13.41
N ARG A 68 11.40 5.40 -13.29
CA ARG A 68 12.59 5.93 -12.62
C ARG A 68 13.18 7.08 -13.43
N ILE A 69 13.41 8.20 -12.76
CA ILE A 69 13.99 9.41 -13.37
C ILE A 69 15.44 9.58 -12.92
N ALA A 70 15.71 9.40 -11.63
CA ALA A 70 17.04 9.58 -11.07
C ALA A 70 17.27 8.68 -9.84
N GLY A 71 18.52 8.23 -9.69
CA GLY A 71 18.93 7.37 -8.58
C GLY A 71 18.40 5.95 -8.70
N THR A 72 18.57 5.18 -7.62
CA THR A 72 18.05 3.81 -7.46
C THR A 72 17.28 3.74 -6.13
N PRO A 73 16.14 4.46 -6.02
CA PRO A 73 15.40 4.51 -4.77
C PRO A 73 14.83 3.14 -4.42
N VAL A 74 14.96 2.77 -3.16
CA VAL A 74 14.33 1.59 -2.57
C VAL A 74 13.25 2.05 -1.63
N MET A 75 12.01 1.64 -1.88
CA MET A 75 10.86 1.91 -1.03
C MET A 75 10.62 0.74 -0.09
N ARG A 76 10.18 1.03 1.13
CA ARG A 76 9.79 0.04 2.13
C ARG A 76 8.44 0.38 2.71
N VAL A 77 7.54 -0.60 2.74
CA VAL A 77 6.18 -0.47 3.26
C VAL A 77 5.97 -1.45 4.40
N SER A 78 5.51 -0.93 5.52
CA SER A 78 5.07 -1.70 6.68
C SER A 78 3.60 -1.38 6.91
N ASN A 79 2.69 -2.25 6.43
CA ASN A 79 1.26 -2.05 6.58
C ASN A 79 0.79 -2.66 7.89
N TYR A 80 0.26 -1.84 8.79
CA TYR A 80 -0.21 -2.26 10.12
C TYR A 80 -1.70 -2.51 10.19
N PHE A 81 -2.47 -1.85 9.33
CA PHE A 81 -3.91 -1.95 9.33
C PHE A 81 -4.49 -2.05 7.91
N SER A 82 -5.45 -2.92 7.75
CA SER A 82 -6.33 -2.99 6.59
C SER A 82 -7.75 -3.23 7.10
N ASP A 83 -8.71 -2.44 6.65
CA ASP A 83 -10.10 -2.66 7.01
C ASP A 83 -10.70 -3.89 6.30
N SER A 84 -11.85 -4.35 6.75
CA SER A 84 -12.52 -5.53 6.19
C SER A 84 -12.96 -5.33 4.73
N SER A 85 -13.22 -4.10 4.32
CA SER A 85 -13.58 -3.76 2.95
C SER A 85 -12.37 -3.75 2.00
N GLN A 86 -11.15 -3.73 2.55
CA GLN A 86 -9.90 -3.57 1.80
C GLN A 86 -9.87 -2.27 0.99
N GLN A 87 -10.41 -1.20 1.55
CA GLN A 87 -10.40 0.14 0.99
C GLN A 87 -9.59 1.12 1.83
N PHE A 88 -9.45 0.86 3.13
CA PHE A 88 -8.68 1.69 4.03
C PHE A 88 -7.46 0.94 4.58
N PHE A 89 -6.29 1.58 4.47
CA PHE A 89 -5.02 1.03 4.91
C PHE A 89 -4.25 2.07 5.69
N ALA A 90 -3.50 1.64 6.71
CA ALA A 90 -2.64 2.54 7.46
C ALA A 90 -1.32 1.86 7.83
N GLY A 91 -0.23 2.63 7.79
CA GLY A 91 1.09 2.07 8.05
C GLY A 91 2.22 3.09 7.99
N ARG A 92 3.41 2.56 7.74
CA ARG A 92 4.64 3.32 7.57
C ARG A 92 5.26 3.04 6.20
N TRP A 93 5.83 4.07 5.64
CA TRP A 93 6.56 4.00 4.40
C TRP A 93 7.90 4.71 4.56
N ALA A 94 8.93 4.18 3.92
CA ALA A 94 10.24 4.82 3.86
C ALA A 94 10.81 4.67 2.44
N ALA A 95 11.67 5.60 2.02
CA ALA A 95 12.40 5.48 0.78
C ALA A 95 13.78 6.11 0.88
N THR A 96 14.70 5.54 0.10
CA THR A 96 16.03 6.13 -0.11
C THR A 96 15.98 7.17 -1.24
N ARG A 97 17.04 7.99 -1.35
CA ARG A 97 17.15 9.10 -2.32
C ARG A 97 16.92 8.63 -3.75
N GLY A 98 16.16 9.45 -4.50
CA GLY A 98 15.88 9.22 -5.91
C GLY A 98 14.63 9.96 -6.37
N LYS A 99 14.32 9.86 -7.67
CA LYS A 99 13.17 10.51 -8.30
C LYS A 99 12.47 9.55 -9.25
N TRP A 100 11.13 9.51 -9.19
CA TRP A 100 10.31 8.67 -10.07
C TRP A 100 8.95 9.29 -10.34
N ARG A 101 8.31 8.84 -11.43
CA ARG A 101 6.93 9.19 -11.76
C ARG A 101 5.96 8.44 -10.89
N VAL A 102 4.92 9.14 -10.45
CA VAL A 102 3.82 8.58 -9.65
C VAL A 102 2.47 8.89 -10.28
N ARG A 103 1.52 8.00 -10.07
CA ARG A 103 0.12 8.20 -10.39
C ARG A 103 -0.72 7.57 -9.28
N TYR A 104 -1.55 8.37 -8.66
CA TYR A 104 -2.38 7.96 -7.55
C TYR A 104 -3.79 7.62 -8.02
N THR A 105 -4.28 6.46 -7.64
CA THR A 105 -5.69 6.06 -7.82
C THR A 105 -6.48 6.18 -6.51
N GLU A 106 -5.77 6.39 -5.42
CA GLU A 106 -6.24 6.51 -4.04
C GLU A 106 -6.01 7.91 -3.47
N ASN A 107 -6.73 8.24 -2.40
CA ASN A 107 -6.42 9.39 -1.56
C ASN A 107 -5.43 8.94 -0.48
N GLU A 108 -4.33 9.64 -0.33
CA GLU A 108 -3.33 9.33 0.68
C GLU A 108 -3.07 10.51 1.60
N LEU A 109 -3.29 10.31 2.91
CA LEU A 109 -2.74 11.19 3.96
C LEU A 109 -1.29 10.78 4.22
N CYS A 110 -0.38 11.72 4.14
CA CYS A 110 1.03 11.58 4.46
C CYS A 110 1.38 12.44 5.68
N VAL A 111 2.08 11.86 6.65
CA VAL A 111 2.71 12.60 7.76
C VAL A 111 4.19 12.25 7.76
N MET A 112 5.02 13.20 7.36
CA MET A 112 6.47 12.99 7.28
C MET A 112 7.07 12.82 8.67
N THR A 113 7.85 11.76 8.87
CA THR A 113 8.52 11.46 10.14
C THR A 113 10.03 11.64 10.07
N ALA A 114 10.62 11.62 8.87
CA ALA A 114 12.04 11.89 8.63
C ALA A 114 12.27 12.29 7.18
N GLY A 115 13.43 12.94 6.93
CA GLY A 115 13.92 13.27 5.60
C GLY A 115 13.19 14.43 4.94
N LYS A 116 13.42 14.55 3.63
CA LYS A 116 12.87 15.66 2.82
C LYS A 116 12.48 15.16 1.42
N VAL A 117 11.31 15.56 0.98
CA VAL A 117 10.77 15.21 -0.35
C VAL A 117 10.29 16.44 -1.11
N VAL A 118 10.27 16.35 -2.43
CA VAL A 118 9.62 17.30 -3.33
C VAL A 118 8.62 16.51 -4.18
N ILE A 119 7.39 17.01 -4.25
CA ILE A 119 6.35 16.49 -5.12
C ILE A 119 6.06 17.55 -6.17
N GLU A 120 6.07 17.15 -7.44
CA GLU A 120 5.82 18.03 -8.57
C GLU A 120 4.69 17.44 -9.43
N SER A 121 3.62 18.21 -9.62
CA SER A 121 2.51 17.80 -10.50
C SER A 121 2.89 17.87 -11.97
N GLU A 122 2.12 17.22 -12.85
CA GLU A 122 2.28 17.36 -14.31
C GLU A 122 2.14 18.80 -14.79
N SER A 123 1.42 19.66 -14.06
CA SER A 123 1.30 21.09 -14.36
C SER A 123 2.51 21.90 -13.91
N GLY A 124 3.52 21.28 -13.29
CA GLY A 124 4.74 21.94 -12.82
C GLY A 124 4.64 22.57 -11.43
N GLN A 125 3.53 22.40 -10.72
CA GLN A 125 3.43 22.86 -9.33
C GLN A 125 4.32 21.99 -8.43
N ARG A 126 5.23 22.64 -7.70
CA ARG A 126 6.18 21.99 -6.79
C ARG A 126 5.83 22.30 -5.34
N SER A 127 5.86 21.26 -4.51
CA SER A 127 5.69 21.35 -3.06
C SER A 127 6.81 20.57 -2.38
N SER A 128 7.40 21.15 -1.33
CA SER A 128 8.48 20.51 -0.55
C SER A 128 7.97 20.21 0.85
N PHE A 129 8.25 18.99 1.33
CA PHE A 129 7.83 18.53 2.65
C PHE A 129 9.02 17.92 3.40
N ALA A 130 9.04 18.11 4.71
CA ALA A 130 10.07 17.61 5.62
C ALA A 130 9.42 16.96 6.85
N ALA A 131 10.22 16.41 7.75
CA ALA A 131 9.74 15.84 9.01
C ALA A 131 8.85 16.83 9.77
N GLY A 132 7.66 16.39 10.18
CA GLY A 132 6.62 17.19 10.85
C GLY A 132 5.53 17.70 9.91
N ASP A 133 5.74 17.73 8.60
CA ASP A 133 4.72 18.15 7.64
C ASP A 133 3.67 17.07 7.42
N ALA A 134 2.43 17.50 7.22
CA ALA A 134 1.32 16.65 6.86
C ALA A 134 0.63 17.19 5.61
N PHE A 135 0.28 16.30 4.68
CA PHE A 135 -0.39 16.67 3.43
C PHE A 135 -1.22 15.50 2.88
N VAL A 136 -2.09 15.80 1.94
CA VAL A 136 -2.88 14.79 1.23
C VAL A 136 -2.47 14.78 -0.24
N VAL A 137 -2.21 13.59 -0.78
CA VAL A 137 -2.13 13.35 -2.22
C VAL A 137 -3.48 12.82 -2.66
N PRO A 138 -4.25 13.56 -3.49
CA PRO A 138 -5.58 13.13 -3.89
C PRO A 138 -5.53 12.06 -4.99
N ALA A 139 -6.57 11.25 -5.05
CA ALA A 139 -6.82 10.36 -6.18
C ALA A 139 -6.84 11.15 -7.50
N GLY A 140 -6.23 10.57 -8.54
CA GLY A 140 -6.05 11.23 -9.84
C GLY A 140 -4.77 12.07 -9.95
N PHE A 141 -4.02 12.29 -8.86
CA PHE A 141 -2.74 12.99 -8.94
C PHE A 141 -1.76 12.23 -9.84
N SER A 142 -1.13 12.97 -10.75
CA SER A 142 -0.01 12.49 -11.58
C SER A 142 1.14 13.49 -11.50
N GLY A 143 2.37 12.97 -11.41
CA GLY A 143 3.54 13.82 -11.27
C GLY A 143 4.80 13.04 -10.92
N THR A 144 5.68 13.68 -10.16
CA THR A 144 6.92 13.07 -9.67
C THR A 144 7.03 13.16 -8.16
N TRP A 145 7.66 12.13 -7.59
CA TRP A 145 8.11 12.09 -6.20
C TRP A 145 9.63 12.07 -6.20
N GLU A 146 10.24 13.04 -5.52
CA GLU A 146 11.68 13.17 -5.41
C GLU A 146 12.09 13.16 -3.93
N VAL A 147 12.87 12.17 -3.55
CA VAL A 147 13.44 12.04 -2.21
C VAL A 147 14.82 12.70 -2.23
N LEU A 148 14.93 13.85 -1.55
CA LEU A 148 16.18 14.60 -1.44
C LEU A 148 17.07 14.06 -0.31
N GLU A 149 16.45 13.55 0.75
CA GLU A 149 17.08 12.91 1.91
C GLU A 149 16.26 11.65 2.23
N ASP A 150 16.92 10.55 2.55
CA ASP A 150 16.25 9.31 2.94
C ASP A 150 15.13 9.62 3.92
N CYS A 151 13.92 9.21 3.60
CA CYS A 151 12.73 9.70 4.25
C CYS A 151 11.83 8.58 4.76
N SER A 152 10.97 8.95 5.69
CA SER A 152 9.90 8.10 6.18
C SER A 152 8.64 8.92 6.46
N LYS A 153 7.49 8.25 6.36
CA LYS A 153 6.17 8.82 6.67
C LYS A 153 5.25 7.79 7.30
N ILE A 154 4.29 8.27 8.07
CA ILE A 154 3.07 7.54 8.37
C ILE A 154 2.10 7.83 7.22
N TYR A 155 1.37 6.81 6.80
CA TYR A 155 0.33 6.97 5.78
C TYR A 155 -1.02 6.43 6.25
N ALA A 156 -2.07 7.02 5.72
CA ALA A 156 -3.39 6.44 5.66
C ALA A 156 -3.92 6.59 4.23
N VAL A 157 -4.37 5.49 3.65
CA VAL A 157 -4.84 5.41 2.26
C VAL A 157 -6.29 4.99 2.24
N PHE A 158 -7.08 5.66 1.42
CA PHE A 158 -8.41 5.25 1.05
C PHE A 158 -8.47 5.02 -0.47
N GLU A 159 -8.72 3.78 -0.88
CA GLU A 159 -8.90 3.39 -2.28
C GLU A 159 -10.34 2.96 -2.51
N GLU A 160 -11.08 3.76 -3.26
CA GLU A 160 -12.45 3.43 -3.62
C GLU A 160 -12.48 2.21 -4.55
N LYS A 161 -13.31 1.21 -4.23
CA LYS A 161 -13.56 0.10 -5.14
C LYS A 161 -14.59 0.53 -6.16
N THR A 162 -14.16 0.61 -7.41
CA THR A 162 -15.10 0.67 -8.53
C THR A 162 -15.86 -0.65 -8.63
N SER A 163 -17.18 -0.54 -8.58
CA SER A 163 -18.13 -1.67 -8.73
C SER A 163 -18.05 -2.25 -10.15
#